data_6493b5a69e94a8f09cc065ab02188188
#
_entry.id   6493b5a69e94a8f09cc065ab02188188
#
_cell.length_a   1.000
_cell.length_b   1.000
_cell.length_c   1.000
_cell.angle_alpha   90.00
_cell.angle_beta   90.00
_cell.angle_gamma   90.00
#
_symmetry.space_group_name_H-M   'P 1'
#
loop_
_entity.id
_entity.type
_entity.pdbx_description
1 polymer ?
#
loop_
_entity_poly.entity_id
_entity_poly.type
_entity_poly.pdbx_seq_one_letter_code
_entity_poly.pdbx_strand_id
1 'polypeptide(L)'
;CADCLLHLFGDIAAFQSVMYILTFELCIACGYIHSNSHYVDLFDSSVGTSAEITDKDFTVRYAAVNTAPISKETMKKAEQSPVTMDGLTVHTMPIDGGYAVWTEDVSALRDIKEDSELLADELADRNEILRYEYKREAKRRKVEEQNRLYDLLRSATQTQIDRIAELTKEYRRISSTDPDRAKTLLAEIAVLCSYIKRRKHLTLLTDRDIKISATELHRAFNESLQTLKLLGVRSSLYVDESLSMLSGKTATAVFDFYESVIEADILNLTGIQVSLIKADGLRLSLNVCCKADLSALVSGDGIRCEKEDDEEYQHLVFE
;
A
#
# COMPACT_ATOMS: atom_id res chain seq x y z
N CYS A 1 94.85 -34.86 -41.81
CA CYS A 1 94.03 -33.64 -41.94
C CYS A 1 92.54 -33.88 -41.56
N ALA A 2 91.91 -35.01 -41.80
CA ALA A 2 90.51 -35.24 -41.45
C ALA A 2 90.30 -35.33 -39.94
N ASP A 3 91.18 -35.95 -39.19
CA ASP A 3 91.09 -36.08 -37.73
C ASP A 3 91.27 -34.75 -37.03
N CYS A 4 92.10 -33.82 -37.56
CA CYS A 4 92.26 -32.49 -37.00
C CYS A 4 91.00 -31.63 -37.16
N LEU A 5 90.31 -31.79 -38.28
CA LEU A 5 89.02 -31.09 -38.49
C LEU A 5 87.90 -31.68 -37.61
N LEU A 6 87.88 -33.01 -37.40
CA LEU A 6 86.86 -33.67 -36.55
C LEU A 6 87.05 -33.24 -35.09
N HIS A 7 88.30 -33.14 -34.59
CA HIS A 7 88.60 -32.65 -33.29
C HIS A 7 88.18 -31.14 -33.13
N LEU A 8 88.49 -30.33 -34.14
CA LEU A 8 88.14 -28.91 -34.15
C LEU A 8 86.63 -28.72 -34.14
N PHE A 9 85.86 -29.51 -34.89
CA PHE A 9 84.41 -29.47 -34.88
C PHE A 9 83.81 -29.94 -33.53
N GLY A 10 84.46 -30.95 -32.91
CA GLY A 10 84.06 -31.42 -31.57
C GLY A 10 84.24 -30.35 -30.49
N ASP A 11 85.40 -29.70 -30.55
CA ASP A 11 85.70 -28.60 -29.57
C ASP A 11 84.80 -27.40 -29.77
N ILE A 12 84.46 -27.03 -31.01
CA ILE A 12 83.51 -25.97 -31.31
C ILE A 12 82.07 -26.29 -30.79
N ALA A 13 81.64 -27.54 -31.05
CA ALA A 13 80.35 -28.00 -30.57
C ALA A 13 80.23 -28.04 -29.02
N ALA A 14 81.33 -28.49 -28.37
CA ALA A 14 81.43 -28.45 -26.91
C ALA A 14 81.42 -27.03 -26.37
N PHE A 15 82.16 -26.13 -26.98
CA PHE A 15 82.17 -24.71 -26.62
C PHE A 15 80.80 -24.10 -26.82
N GLN A 16 80.09 -24.32 -27.91
CA GLN A 16 78.75 -23.85 -28.15
C GLN A 16 77.77 -24.38 -27.08
N SER A 17 77.84 -25.65 -26.74
CA SER A 17 76.98 -26.26 -25.70
C SER A 17 77.18 -25.63 -24.35
N VAL A 18 78.45 -25.38 -23.96
CA VAL A 18 78.76 -24.65 -22.71
C VAL A 18 78.20 -23.20 -22.72
N MET A 19 78.37 -22.52 -23.83
CA MET A 19 77.85 -21.18 -24.01
C MET A 19 76.31 -21.12 -23.91
N TYR A 20 75.60 -22.12 -24.48
CA TYR A 20 74.12 -22.22 -24.33
C TYR A 20 73.73 -22.49 -22.89
N ILE A 21 74.39 -23.39 -22.18
CA ILE A 21 74.14 -23.68 -20.79
C ILE A 21 74.34 -22.39 -19.92
N LEU A 22 75.50 -21.70 -20.10
CA LEU A 22 75.80 -20.48 -19.39
C LEU A 22 74.79 -19.38 -19.68
N THR A 23 74.33 -19.24 -20.93
CA THR A 23 73.33 -18.23 -21.31
C THR A 23 71.99 -18.53 -20.66
N PHE A 24 71.61 -19.84 -20.60
CA PHE A 24 70.36 -20.29 -19.98
C PHE A 24 70.40 -20.05 -18.47
N GLU A 25 71.49 -20.40 -17.80
CA GLU A 25 71.70 -20.13 -16.39
C GLU A 25 71.71 -18.63 -16.09
N LEU A 26 72.33 -17.80 -16.94
CA LEU A 26 72.30 -16.37 -16.81
C LEU A 26 70.88 -15.80 -16.97
N CYS A 27 70.10 -16.29 -17.92
CA CYS A 27 68.71 -15.89 -18.10
C CYS A 27 67.83 -16.28 -16.91
N ILE A 28 68.08 -17.39 -16.26
CA ILE A 28 67.42 -17.81 -15.02
C ILE A 28 67.85 -16.86 -13.88
N ALA A 29 69.19 -16.63 -13.74
CA ALA A 29 69.71 -15.78 -12.68
C ALA A 29 69.25 -14.31 -12.79
N CYS A 30 69.10 -13.80 -14.03
CA CYS A 30 68.57 -12.47 -14.33
C CYS A 30 67.04 -12.34 -14.27
N GLY A 31 66.32 -13.45 -14.02
CA GLY A 31 64.85 -13.44 -13.95
C GLY A 31 64.13 -13.36 -15.30
N TYR A 32 64.84 -13.51 -16.45
CA TYR A 32 64.19 -13.60 -17.78
C TYR A 32 63.48 -14.92 -18.00
N ILE A 33 63.94 -15.96 -17.32
CA ILE A 33 63.25 -17.28 -17.27
C ILE A 33 62.85 -17.49 -15.83
N HIS A 34 61.54 -17.54 -15.60
CA HIS A 34 61.00 -17.78 -14.26
C HIS A 34 61.32 -19.24 -13.88
N SER A 35 62.29 -19.42 -12.97
CA SER A 35 62.51 -20.71 -12.36
C SER A 35 61.49 -20.97 -11.29
N ASN A 36 61.00 -22.19 -11.21
CA ASN A 36 60.03 -22.62 -10.21
C ASN A 36 60.68 -22.75 -8.79
N SER A 37 61.86 -22.13 -8.57
CA SER A 37 62.60 -22.20 -7.30
C SER A 37 62.08 -21.30 -6.21
N HIS A 38 61.21 -20.31 -6.51
CA HIS A 38 60.63 -19.36 -5.56
C HIS A 38 59.22 -19.75 -5.05
N TYR A 39 58.76 -20.98 -5.31
CA TYR A 39 57.46 -21.45 -4.82
C TYR A 39 57.41 -21.45 -3.28
N VAL A 40 58.53 -21.63 -2.60
CA VAL A 40 58.67 -21.59 -1.13
C VAL A 40 58.31 -20.21 -0.62
N ASP A 41 58.84 -19.13 -1.22
CA ASP A 41 58.56 -17.76 -0.84
C ASP A 41 57.07 -17.38 -1.06
N LEU A 42 56.44 -17.94 -2.09
CA LEU A 42 55.01 -17.76 -2.38
C LEU A 42 54.12 -18.37 -1.31
N PHE A 43 54.45 -19.55 -0.82
CA PHE A 43 53.69 -20.22 0.23
C PHE A 43 53.96 -19.61 1.62
N ASP A 44 55.20 -19.17 1.88
CA ASP A 44 55.55 -18.51 3.13
C ASP A 44 55.01 -17.07 3.26
N SER A 45 54.77 -16.42 2.11
CA SER A 45 54.21 -15.05 2.08
C SER A 45 52.69 -15.02 2.14
N SER A 46 51.99 -16.14 1.98
CA SER A 46 50.52 -16.21 2.09
C SER A 46 50.08 -16.11 3.53
N VAL A 47 49.64 -14.93 3.91
CA VAL A 47 49.10 -14.64 5.28
C VAL A 47 47.79 -15.40 5.47
N GLY A 48 47.75 -16.27 6.48
CA GLY A 48 46.50 -16.97 6.91
C GLY A 48 46.23 -18.33 6.28
N THR A 49 47.07 -18.81 5.33
CA THR A 49 46.98 -20.18 4.81
C THR A 49 48.24 -20.94 5.14
N SER A 50 48.13 -22.08 5.82
CA SER A 50 49.22 -23.02 5.95
C SER A 50 49.13 -24.03 4.78
N ALA A 51 50.25 -24.28 4.13
CA ALA A 51 50.31 -25.20 2.99
C ALA A 51 51.44 -26.25 3.17
N GLU A 52 51.13 -27.47 2.76
CA GLU A 52 52.05 -28.60 2.75
C GLU A 52 52.04 -29.25 1.35
N ILE A 53 53.20 -29.69 0.89
CA ILE A 53 53.32 -30.53 -0.27
C ILE A 53 53.74 -31.94 0.17
N THR A 54 52.98 -32.92 -0.25
CA THR A 54 53.21 -34.32 0.11
C THR A 54 53.49 -35.18 -1.11
N ASP A 55 54.13 -36.32 -0.90
CA ASP A 55 54.25 -37.38 -1.90
C ASP A 55 52.91 -38.17 -2.03
N LYS A 56 52.92 -39.20 -2.87
CA LYS A 56 51.77 -40.09 -3.12
C LYS A 56 51.31 -40.85 -1.86
N ASP A 57 52.19 -40.99 -0.88
CA ASP A 57 51.94 -41.70 0.41
C ASP A 57 51.55 -40.70 1.53
N PHE A 58 51.21 -39.46 1.19
CA PHE A 58 50.93 -38.37 2.14
C PHE A 58 52.08 -38.13 3.14
N THR A 59 53.30 -38.33 2.71
CA THR A 59 54.46 -37.95 3.49
C THR A 59 54.85 -36.52 3.14
N VAL A 60 54.88 -35.63 4.12
CA VAL A 60 55.19 -34.21 3.92
C VAL A 60 56.63 -34.06 3.38
N ARG A 61 56.76 -33.45 2.23
CA ARG A 61 58.03 -33.10 1.59
C ARG A 61 58.41 -31.66 1.80
N TYR A 62 57.42 -30.82 1.88
CA TYR A 62 57.55 -29.40 2.16
C TYR A 62 56.39 -28.95 3.04
N ALA A 63 56.66 -28.14 4.06
CA ALA A 63 55.64 -27.45 4.88
C ALA A 63 56.03 -26.00 5.05
N ALA A 64 55.06 -25.10 4.91
CA ALA A 64 55.24 -23.67 5.17
C ALA A 64 55.52 -23.45 6.68
N VAL A 65 56.22 -22.34 7.01
CA VAL A 65 56.79 -22.08 8.34
C VAL A 65 55.75 -22.11 9.48
N ASN A 66 54.52 -21.77 9.21
CA ASN A 66 53.45 -21.72 10.22
C ASN A 66 52.42 -22.86 10.10
N THR A 67 52.78 -23.96 9.49
CA THR A 67 51.83 -25.07 9.25
C THR A 67 51.68 -25.92 10.50
N ALA A 68 50.47 -26.04 11.02
CA ALA A 68 50.15 -27.04 12.02
C ALA A 68 50.16 -28.41 11.37
N PRO A 69 50.77 -29.47 11.99
CA PRO A 69 50.87 -30.79 11.38
C PRO A 69 49.48 -31.38 11.16
N ILE A 70 49.16 -31.67 9.91
CA ILE A 70 47.90 -32.30 9.50
C ILE A 70 48.07 -33.82 9.46
N SER A 71 47.12 -34.56 10.05
CA SER A 71 47.21 -36.04 10.03
C SER A 71 47.01 -36.59 8.64
N LYS A 72 47.77 -37.69 8.31
CA LYS A 72 47.61 -38.39 7.01
C LYS A 72 46.19 -38.83 6.74
N GLU A 73 45.42 -39.19 7.77
CA GLU A 73 44.03 -39.59 7.65
C GLU A 73 43.13 -38.42 7.24
N THR A 74 43.39 -37.23 7.78
CA THR A 74 42.65 -35.99 7.43
C THR A 74 42.98 -35.59 6.01
N MET A 75 44.24 -35.61 5.60
CA MET A 75 44.66 -35.32 4.19
C MET A 75 43.99 -36.24 3.19
N LYS A 76 43.91 -37.55 3.50
CA LYS A 76 43.26 -38.56 2.66
C LYS A 76 41.75 -38.38 2.57
N LYS A 77 41.08 -38.00 3.66
CA LYS A 77 39.66 -37.66 3.65
C LYS A 77 39.40 -36.39 2.86
N ALA A 78 40.28 -35.40 3.00
CA ALA A 78 40.17 -34.12 2.27
C ALA A 78 40.42 -34.25 0.74
N GLU A 79 40.94 -35.37 0.26
CA GLU A 79 41.04 -35.67 -1.18
C GLU A 79 39.65 -35.83 -1.82
N GLN A 80 38.67 -36.36 -1.09
CA GLN A 80 37.31 -36.55 -1.61
C GLN A 80 36.42 -35.34 -1.40
N SER A 81 36.55 -34.68 -0.25
CA SER A 81 35.83 -33.46 0.10
C SER A 81 36.59 -32.69 1.19
N PRO A 82 36.56 -31.33 1.18
CA PRO A 82 37.18 -30.53 2.21
C PRO A 82 36.70 -30.95 3.62
N VAL A 83 37.63 -31.06 4.56
CA VAL A 83 37.36 -31.50 5.92
C VAL A 83 37.56 -30.32 6.91
N THR A 84 36.50 -29.92 7.60
CA THR A 84 36.60 -28.86 8.59
C THR A 84 36.84 -29.46 10.00
N MET A 85 37.90 -29.01 10.67
CA MET A 85 38.25 -29.37 12.05
C MET A 85 38.73 -28.12 12.78
N ASP A 86 38.19 -27.90 13.96
CA ASP A 86 38.60 -26.80 14.86
C ASP A 86 38.66 -25.39 14.22
N GLY A 87 37.72 -25.08 13.31
CA GLY A 87 37.70 -23.80 12.62
C GLY A 87 38.61 -23.69 11.39
N LEU A 88 39.38 -24.75 11.11
CA LEU A 88 40.22 -24.85 9.91
C LEU A 88 39.58 -25.80 8.92
N THR A 89 39.49 -25.41 7.65
CA THR A 89 39.09 -26.31 6.55
C THR A 89 40.34 -26.77 5.81
N VAL A 90 40.55 -28.09 5.80
CA VAL A 90 41.66 -28.74 5.09
C VAL A 90 41.21 -29.05 3.65
N HIS A 91 41.98 -28.61 2.69
CA HIS A 91 41.83 -28.90 1.29
C HIS A 91 43.00 -29.75 0.80
N THR A 92 42.73 -30.72 -0.05
CA THR A 92 43.73 -31.55 -0.67
C THR A 92 43.51 -31.60 -2.18
N MET A 93 44.53 -31.28 -2.94
CA MET A 93 44.48 -31.30 -4.42
C MET A 93 45.62 -32.14 -4.96
N PRO A 94 45.36 -33.09 -5.88
CA PRO A 94 46.42 -33.87 -6.54
C PRO A 94 47.28 -32.95 -7.43
N ILE A 95 48.62 -33.14 -7.32
CA ILE A 95 49.61 -32.50 -8.18
C ILE A 95 50.51 -33.57 -8.80
N ASP A 96 51.31 -33.18 -9.77
CA ASP A 96 52.24 -34.13 -10.39
C ASP A 96 53.28 -34.60 -9.35
N GLY A 97 53.22 -35.87 -9.01
CA GLY A 97 54.10 -36.50 -8.04
C GLY A 97 53.58 -36.59 -6.59
N GLY A 98 52.41 -36.00 -6.24
CA GLY A 98 51.87 -36.03 -4.88
C GLY A 98 50.60 -35.22 -4.71
N TYR A 99 50.50 -34.54 -3.57
CA TYR A 99 49.35 -33.69 -3.22
C TYR A 99 49.81 -32.35 -2.64
N ALA A 100 49.07 -31.30 -3.01
CA ALA A 100 49.11 -30.02 -2.32
C ALA A 100 47.99 -29.99 -1.28
N VAL A 101 48.33 -29.73 -0.05
CA VAL A 101 47.40 -29.63 1.09
C VAL A 101 47.50 -28.23 1.65
N TRP A 102 46.38 -27.58 1.85
CA TRP A 102 46.34 -26.26 2.52
C TRP A 102 45.16 -26.17 3.49
N THR A 103 45.30 -25.30 4.49
CA THR A 103 44.25 -25.02 5.43
C THR A 103 43.74 -23.57 5.27
N GLU A 104 42.46 -23.42 5.41
CA GLU A 104 41.78 -22.13 5.40
C GLU A 104 41.12 -21.95 6.77
N ASP A 105 41.36 -20.80 7.41
CA ASP A 105 40.69 -20.44 8.67
C ASP A 105 39.30 -19.91 8.36
N VAL A 106 38.29 -20.67 8.74
CA VAL A 106 36.86 -20.32 8.54
C VAL A 106 36.18 -19.95 9.86
N SER A 107 36.92 -19.78 10.95
CA SER A 107 36.35 -19.44 12.27
C SER A 107 35.56 -18.14 12.21
N ALA A 108 36.15 -17.08 11.65
CA ALA A 108 35.50 -15.79 11.50
C ALA A 108 34.24 -15.85 10.60
N LEU A 109 34.27 -16.67 9.55
CA LEU A 109 33.10 -16.88 8.67
C LEU A 109 31.97 -17.62 9.40
N ARG A 110 32.31 -18.57 10.25
CA ARG A 110 31.34 -19.30 11.07
C ARG A 110 30.70 -18.39 12.10
N ASP A 111 31.48 -17.57 12.81
CA ASP A 111 30.96 -16.61 13.78
C ASP A 111 30.02 -15.60 13.11
N ILE A 112 30.41 -15.03 11.95
CA ILE A 112 29.55 -14.13 11.16
C ILE A 112 28.27 -14.85 10.73
N LYS A 113 28.34 -16.13 10.36
CA LYS A 113 27.16 -16.89 9.95
C LYS A 113 26.22 -17.12 11.12
N GLU A 114 26.72 -17.50 12.31
CA GLU A 114 25.94 -17.67 13.52
C GLU A 114 25.26 -16.35 13.93
N ASP A 115 26.01 -15.24 13.92
CA ASP A 115 25.45 -13.90 14.19
C ASP A 115 24.38 -13.51 13.16
N SER A 116 24.59 -13.82 11.88
CA SER A 116 23.63 -13.55 10.82
C SER A 116 22.35 -14.37 10.98
N GLU A 117 22.45 -15.64 11.39
CA GLU A 117 21.29 -16.50 11.65
C GLU A 117 20.48 -15.97 12.85
N LEU A 118 21.16 -15.60 13.94
CA LEU A 118 20.50 -14.98 15.12
C LEU A 118 19.80 -13.67 14.76
N LEU A 119 20.46 -12.81 13.99
CA LEU A 119 19.87 -11.55 13.54
C LEU A 119 18.68 -11.77 12.61
N ALA A 120 18.73 -12.79 11.74
CA ALA A 120 17.62 -13.15 10.86
C ALA A 120 16.39 -13.60 11.66
N ASP A 121 16.58 -14.39 12.70
CA ASP A 121 15.51 -14.84 13.61
C ASP A 121 14.90 -13.65 14.37
N GLU A 122 15.74 -12.75 14.93
CA GLU A 122 15.26 -11.53 15.59
C GLU A 122 14.45 -10.63 14.65
N LEU A 123 14.93 -10.47 13.40
CA LEU A 123 14.20 -9.70 12.38
C LEU A 123 12.88 -10.37 11.98
N ALA A 124 12.82 -11.70 11.94
CA ALA A 124 11.59 -12.43 11.68
C ALA A 124 10.54 -12.19 12.77
N ASP A 125 10.94 -12.34 14.03
CA ASP A 125 10.07 -12.08 15.19
C ASP A 125 9.57 -10.63 15.21
N ARG A 126 10.47 -9.67 14.99
CA ARG A 126 10.13 -8.25 14.96
C ARG A 126 9.17 -7.91 13.81
N ASN A 127 9.36 -8.52 12.65
CA ASN A 127 8.44 -8.37 11.52
C ASN A 127 7.05 -8.94 11.81
N GLU A 128 6.96 -10.06 12.53
CA GLU A 128 5.68 -10.64 12.94
C GLU A 128 4.92 -9.70 13.89
N ILE A 129 5.60 -9.15 14.90
CA ILE A 129 5.04 -8.16 15.84
C ILE A 129 4.54 -6.93 15.07
N LEU A 130 5.36 -6.35 14.17
CA LEU A 130 4.98 -5.20 13.38
C LEU A 130 3.76 -5.47 12.47
N ARG A 131 3.68 -6.66 11.88
CA ARG A 131 2.51 -7.07 11.08
C ARG A 131 1.26 -7.17 11.93
N TYR A 132 1.37 -7.67 13.14
CA TYR A 132 0.24 -7.74 14.07
C TYR A 132 -0.22 -6.34 14.50
N GLU A 133 0.70 -5.47 14.88
CA GLU A 133 0.42 -4.08 15.25
C GLU A 133 -0.24 -3.31 14.09
N TYR A 134 0.29 -3.45 12.87
CA TYR A 134 -0.28 -2.84 11.68
C TYR A 134 -1.73 -3.30 11.42
N LYS A 135 -2.00 -4.61 11.52
CA LYS A 135 -3.35 -5.16 11.37
C LYS A 135 -4.30 -4.62 12.45
N ARG A 136 -3.83 -4.52 13.67
CA ARG A 136 -4.61 -4.01 14.81
C ARG A 136 -4.93 -2.52 14.60
N GLU A 137 -3.95 -1.74 14.20
CA GLU A 137 -4.13 -0.32 13.94
C GLU A 137 -5.07 -0.06 12.74
N ALA A 138 -4.91 -0.81 11.65
CA ALA A 138 -5.80 -0.74 10.50
C ALA A 138 -7.26 -1.06 10.88
N LYS A 139 -7.47 -2.07 11.74
CA LYS A 139 -8.80 -2.40 12.27
C LYS A 139 -9.37 -1.26 13.14
N ARG A 140 -8.53 -0.67 14.02
CA ARG A 140 -8.93 0.45 14.86
C ARG A 140 -9.35 1.66 14.01
N ARG A 141 -8.52 2.06 13.05
CA ARG A 141 -8.82 3.17 12.13
C ARG A 141 -10.12 2.93 11.36
N LYS A 142 -10.36 1.68 10.92
CA LYS A 142 -11.62 1.34 10.24
C LYS A 142 -12.84 1.52 11.14
N VAL A 143 -12.76 1.12 12.39
CA VAL A 143 -13.85 1.29 13.36
C VAL A 143 -14.06 2.78 13.70
N GLU A 144 -12.98 3.53 13.91
CA GLU A 144 -13.04 4.96 14.15
C GLU A 144 -13.71 5.71 12.98
N GLU A 145 -13.34 5.38 11.75
CA GLU A 145 -13.94 5.96 10.56
C GLU A 145 -15.42 5.57 10.40
N GLN A 146 -15.77 4.34 10.68
CA GLN A 146 -17.19 3.93 10.71
C GLN A 146 -17.98 4.72 11.74
N ASN A 147 -17.47 4.89 12.96
CA ASN A 147 -18.13 5.66 13.99
C ASN A 147 -18.28 7.13 13.57
N ARG A 148 -17.23 7.74 13.03
CA ARG A 148 -17.27 9.10 12.49
C ARG A 148 -18.39 9.28 11.45
N LEU A 149 -18.49 8.33 10.51
CA LEU A 149 -19.55 8.36 9.49
C LEU A 149 -20.95 8.17 10.11
N TYR A 150 -21.10 7.29 11.08
CA TYR A 150 -22.37 7.12 11.78
C TYR A 150 -22.79 8.39 12.53
N ASP A 151 -21.87 9.04 13.22
CA ASP A 151 -22.14 10.29 13.93
C ASP A 151 -22.51 11.42 12.97
N LEU A 152 -21.79 11.53 11.84
CA LEU A 152 -22.08 12.48 10.78
C LEU A 152 -23.49 12.28 10.20
N LEU A 153 -23.85 11.03 9.86
CA LEU A 153 -25.15 10.69 9.31
C LEU A 153 -26.28 10.89 10.32
N ARG A 154 -26.01 10.61 11.58
CA ARG A 154 -26.97 10.79 12.67
C ARG A 154 -27.24 12.27 12.94
N SER A 155 -26.19 13.06 13.08
CA SER A 155 -26.33 14.51 13.36
C SER A 155 -27.08 15.23 12.26
N ALA A 156 -26.88 14.84 10.99
CA ALA A 156 -27.53 15.43 9.84
C ALA A 156 -29.06 15.20 9.78
N THR A 157 -29.60 14.20 10.51
CA THR A 157 -31.00 13.78 10.40
C THR A 157 -31.67 13.50 11.75
N GLN A 158 -31.04 13.92 12.86
CA GLN A 158 -31.53 13.59 14.22
C GLN A 158 -32.91 14.14 14.46
N THR A 159 -33.17 15.39 14.07
CA THR A 159 -34.46 16.06 14.26
C THR A 159 -35.63 15.29 13.61
N GLN A 160 -35.42 14.84 12.38
CA GLN A 160 -36.42 14.05 11.63
C GLN A 160 -36.61 12.66 12.23
N ILE A 161 -35.54 12.03 12.73
CA ILE A 161 -35.62 10.74 13.43
C ILE A 161 -36.47 10.88 14.72
N ASP A 162 -36.22 11.94 15.49
CA ASP A 162 -36.98 12.19 16.70
C ASP A 162 -38.48 12.49 16.39
N ARG A 163 -38.74 13.25 15.34
CA ARG A 163 -40.10 13.48 14.84
C ARG A 163 -40.80 12.19 14.41
N ILE A 164 -40.13 11.31 13.66
CA ILE A 164 -40.66 9.97 13.28
C ILE A 164 -41.00 9.16 14.54
N ALA A 165 -40.15 9.20 15.57
CA ALA A 165 -40.40 8.48 16.82
C ALA A 165 -41.68 8.99 17.52
N GLU A 166 -41.95 10.30 17.54
CA GLU A 166 -43.18 10.89 18.06
C GLU A 166 -44.39 10.47 17.24
N LEU A 167 -44.34 10.63 15.92
CA LEU A 167 -45.44 10.26 15.02
C LEU A 167 -45.77 8.75 15.13
N THR A 168 -44.76 7.91 15.28
CA THR A 168 -44.92 6.45 15.45
C THR A 168 -45.65 6.15 16.77
N LYS A 169 -45.35 6.88 17.86
CA LYS A 169 -46.09 6.75 19.15
C LYS A 169 -47.55 7.16 18.98
N GLU A 170 -47.81 8.27 18.30
CA GLU A 170 -49.18 8.75 18.02
C GLU A 170 -49.93 7.73 17.15
N TYR A 171 -49.30 7.27 16.07
CA TYR A 171 -49.89 6.24 15.20
C TYR A 171 -50.32 5.00 15.98
N ARG A 172 -49.47 4.46 16.84
CA ARG A 172 -49.81 3.27 17.66
C ARG A 172 -51.01 3.50 18.56
N ARG A 173 -51.22 4.76 19.04
CA ARG A 173 -52.31 5.08 19.89
C ARG A 173 -53.65 5.20 19.17
N ILE A 174 -53.65 5.69 17.92
CA ILE A 174 -54.88 6.01 17.19
C ILE A 174 -55.23 5.07 16.08
N SER A 175 -54.33 4.15 15.68
CA SER A 175 -54.46 3.29 14.51
C SER A 175 -55.75 2.45 14.49
N SER A 176 -56.31 2.13 15.66
CA SER A 176 -57.57 1.37 15.78
C SER A 176 -58.79 2.27 15.95
N THR A 177 -58.60 3.55 16.33
CA THR A 177 -59.69 4.46 16.66
C THR A 177 -60.01 5.46 15.52
N ASP A 178 -58.98 5.88 14.79
CA ASP A 178 -59.13 6.82 13.68
C ASP A 178 -58.22 6.38 12.50
N PRO A 179 -58.75 5.57 11.57
CA PRO A 179 -57.98 5.00 10.46
C PRO A 179 -57.57 6.06 9.44
N ASP A 180 -58.28 7.16 9.27
CA ASP A 180 -57.96 8.19 8.29
C ASP A 180 -56.79 9.08 8.81
N ARG A 181 -56.83 9.43 10.10
CA ARG A 181 -55.72 10.11 10.74
C ARG A 181 -54.47 9.21 10.80
N ALA A 182 -54.65 7.90 11.01
CA ALA A 182 -53.56 6.94 11.00
C ALA A 182 -52.88 6.84 9.62
N LYS A 183 -53.62 6.87 8.51
CA LYS A 183 -53.05 6.92 7.14
C LYS A 183 -52.28 8.21 6.92
N THR A 184 -52.78 9.36 7.39
CA THR A 184 -52.06 10.62 7.25
C THR A 184 -50.71 10.60 8.01
N LEU A 185 -50.69 10.08 9.24
CA LEU A 185 -49.46 9.90 9.98
C LEU A 185 -48.46 9.00 9.33
N LEU A 186 -48.93 7.89 8.73
CA LEU A 186 -48.04 6.99 7.96
C LEU A 186 -47.47 7.68 6.73
N ALA A 187 -48.26 8.50 6.03
CA ALA A 187 -47.77 9.23 4.88
C ALA A 187 -46.73 10.32 5.29
N GLU A 188 -46.97 11.03 6.42
CA GLU A 188 -45.99 11.97 6.99
C GLU A 188 -44.68 11.25 7.36
N ILE A 189 -44.76 10.11 8.03
CA ILE A 189 -43.60 9.27 8.33
C ILE A 189 -42.87 8.84 7.05
N ALA A 190 -43.60 8.47 5.99
CA ALA A 190 -42.98 8.05 4.73
C ALA A 190 -42.21 9.20 4.04
N VAL A 191 -42.74 10.43 4.07
CA VAL A 191 -42.05 11.64 3.56
C VAL A 191 -40.75 11.86 4.33
N LEU A 192 -40.79 11.87 5.66
CA LEU A 192 -39.59 12.05 6.49
C LEU A 192 -38.56 10.92 6.28
N CYS A 193 -39.01 9.68 6.11
CA CYS A 193 -38.10 8.57 5.77
C CYS A 193 -37.42 8.74 4.41
N SER A 194 -38.16 9.25 3.43
CA SER A 194 -37.61 9.54 2.09
C SER A 194 -36.53 10.62 2.18
N TYR A 195 -36.83 11.72 2.90
CA TYR A 195 -35.83 12.76 3.17
C TYR A 195 -34.59 12.20 3.86
N ILE A 196 -34.71 11.51 4.99
CA ILE A 196 -33.59 10.94 5.74
C ILE A 196 -32.71 10.09 4.84
N LYS A 197 -33.31 9.22 4.01
CA LYS A 197 -32.60 8.36 3.07
C LYS A 197 -31.76 9.20 2.09
N ARG A 198 -32.37 10.20 1.47
CA ARG A 198 -31.69 11.05 0.48
C ARG A 198 -30.66 11.97 1.12
N ARG A 199 -30.97 12.54 2.26
CA ARG A 199 -30.05 13.39 3.02
C ARG A 199 -28.78 12.64 3.41
N LYS A 200 -28.93 11.41 3.92
CA LYS A 200 -27.79 10.54 4.25
C LYS A 200 -26.96 10.21 3.03
N HIS A 201 -27.59 9.94 1.88
CA HIS A 201 -26.88 9.69 0.64
C HIS A 201 -26.07 10.91 0.18
N LEU A 202 -26.66 12.09 0.17
CA LEU A 202 -25.98 13.35 -0.18
C LEU A 202 -24.83 13.64 0.80
N THR A 203 -25.02 13.40 2.09
CA THR A 203 -23.98 13.56 3.12
C THR A 203 -22.76 12.67 2.83
N LEU A 204 -22.98 11.40 2.47
CA LEU A 204 -21.89 10.49 2.13
C LEU A 204 -21.13 10.91 0.87
N LEU A 205 -21.84 11.43 -0.13
CA LEU A 205 -21.20 11.95 -1.34
C LEU A 205 -20.36 13.20 -1.02
N THR A 206 -20.88 14.08 -0.18
CA THR A 206 -20.20 15.30 0.26
C THR A 206 -18.96 14.99 1.09
N ASP A 207 -19.03 14.02 2.01
CA ASP A 207 -17.91 13.60 2.84
C ASP A 207 -16.73 13.03 2.00
N ARG A 208 -17.05 12.43 0.87
CA ARG A 208 -16.06 11.92 -0.08
C ARG A 208 -15.61 12.95 -1.13
N ASP A 209 -16.03 14.20 -1.01
CA ASP A 209 -15.79 15.28 -1.98
C ASP A 209 -16.22 14.91 -3.41
N ILE A 210 -17.25 14.09 -3.54
CA ILE A 210 -17.82 13.68 -4.82
C ILE A 210 -18.76 14.79 -5.31
N LYS A 211 -18.54 15.27 -6.52
CA LYS A 211 -19.44 16.20 -7.18
C LYS A 211 -20.76 15.49 -7.53
N ILE A 212 -21.86 16.17 -7.30
CA ILE A 212 -23.23 15.65 -7.48
C ILE A 212 -23.76 16.12 -8.84
N SER A 213 -24.25 15.19 -9.64
CA SER A 213 -24.84 15.49 -10.94
C SER A 213 -26.27 16.01 -10.81
N ALA A 214 -26.72 16.78 -11.82
CA ALA A 214 -28.13 17.19 -11.93
C ALA A 214 -29.07 15.99 -11.90
N THR A 215 -28.68 14.86 -12.51
CA THR A 215 -29.47 13.61 -12.50
C THR A 215 -29.65 13.06 -11.10
N GLU A 216 -28.65 13.14 -10.26
CA GLU A 216 -28.74 12.64 -8.86
C GLU A 216 -29.67 13.54 -8.02
N LEU A 217 -29.59 14.87 -8.18
CA LEU A 217 -30.53 15.80 -7.56
C LEU A 217 -31.95 15.58 -8.09
N HIS A 218 -32.14 15.43 -9.40
CA HIS A 218 -33.44 15.11 -9.96
C HIS A 218 -34.05 13.86 -9.31
N ARG A 219 -33.24 12.79 -9.12
CA ARG A 219 -33.70 11.58 -8.44
C ARG A 219 -34.09 11.85 -7.00
N ALA A 220 -33.30 12.67 -6.26
CA ALA A 220 -33.59 13.01 -4.88
C ALA A 220 -34.91 13.76 -4.75
N PHE A 221 -35.13 14.81 -5.55
CA PHE A 221 -36.38 15.56 -5.55
C PHE A 221 -37.57 14.69 -6.02
N ASN A 222 -37.42 13.95 -7.10
CA ASN A 222 -38.49 13.12 -7.62
C ASN A 222 -38.95 12.06 -6.61
N GLU A 223 -38.04 11.43 -5.87
CA GLU A 223 -38.42 10.45 -4.84
C GLU A 223 -39.20 11.11 -3.71
N SER A 224 -38.78 12.29 -3.23
CA SER A 224 -39.50 13.06 -2.21
C SER A 224 -40.89 13.45 -2.73
N LEU A 225 -40.99 14.00 -3.94
CA LEU A 225 -42.26 14.41 -4.55
C LEU A 225 -43.21 13.22 -4.80
N GLN A 226 -42.70 12.06 -5.17
CA GLN A 226 -43.54 10.84 -5.27
C GLN A 226 -44.13 10.43 -3.92
N THR A 227 -43.36 10.63 -2.84
CA THR A 227 -43.84 10.30 -1.49
C THR A 227 -44.91 11.31 -1.04
N LEU A 228 -44.81 12.60 -1.39
CA LEU A 228 -45.82 13.61 -1.13
C LEU A 228 -47.18 13.32 -1.79
N LYS A 229 -47.21 12.57 -2.89
CA LYS A 229 -48.46 12.12 -3.51
C LYS A 229 -49.31 11.23 -2.59
N LEU A 230 -48.69 10.57 -1.59
CA LEU A 230 -49.42 9.79 -0.57
C LEU A 230 -50.29 10.68 0.31
N LEU A 231 -49.93 11.97 0.45
CA LEU A 231 -50.69 13.01 1.12
C LEU A 231 -51.69 13.74 0.17
N GLY A 232 -51.76 13.34 -1.10
CA GLY A 232 -52.63 14.00 -2.09
C GLY A 232 -52.03 15.25 -2.70
N VAL A 233 -50.75 15.56 -2.45
CA VAL A 233 -50.09 16.80 -2.92
C VAL A 233 -49.82 16.67 -4.45
N ARG A 234 -50.26 17.70 -5.20
CA ARG A 234 -49.91 17.80 -6.62
C ARG A 234 -48.50 18.35 -6.75
N SER A 235 -47.65 17.64 -7.50
CA SER A 235 -46.24 17.98 -7.60
C SER A 235 -45.73 17.97 -9.04
N SER A 236 -44.85 18.90 -9.36
CA SER A 236 -44.09 18.92 -10.61
C SER A 236 -42.61 19.24 -10.34
N LEU A 237 -41.75 18.73 -11.21
CA LEU A 237 -40.30 18.90 -11.09
C LEU A 237 -39.71 19.26 -12.46
N TYR A 238 -38.95 20.33 -12.48
CA TYR A 238 -38.11 20.69 -13.60
C TYR A 238 -36.66 20.85 -13.12
N VAL A 239 -35.75 20.17 -13.77
CA VAL A 239 -34.29 20.31 -13.53
C VAL A 239 -33.63 20.56 -14.86
N ASP A 240 -32.93 21.69 -14.98
CA ASP A 240 -32.21 22.07 -16.17
C ASP A 240 -31.07 21.09 -16.48
N GLU A 241 -31.10 20.49 -17.65
CA GLU A 241 -30.09 19.53 -18.13
C GLU A 241 -28.70 20.18 -18.31
N SER A 242 -28.65 21.51 -18.46
CA SER A 242 -27.40 22.27 -18.59
C SER A 242 -26.64 22.42 -17.26
N LEU A 243 -27.24 22.02 -16.14
CA LEU A 243 -26.59 22.05 -14.84
C LEU A 243 -25.41 21.09 -14.83
N SER A 244 -24.22 21.66 -14.63
CA SER A 244 -22.99 20.91 -14.46
C SER A 244 -22.96 20.19 -13.09
N MET A 245 -21.87 19.49 -12.82
CA MET A 245 -21.62 18.90 -11.51
C MET A 245 -21.58 19.95 -10.39
N LEU A 246 -22.39 19.77 -9.37
CA LEU A 246 -22.49 20.64 -8.20
C LEU A 246 -21.58 20.16 -7.06
N SER A 247 -21.15 21.08 -6.21
CA SER A 247 -20.50 20.68 -4.97
C SER A 247 -21.49 19.95 -4.06
N GLY A 248 -21.01 18.99 -3.29
CA GLY A 248 -21.84 18.27 -2.33
C GLY A 248 -22.51 19.22 -1.33
N LYS A 249 -21.83 20.26 -0.90
CA LYS A 249 -22.37 21.28 0.03
C LYS A 249 -23.55 22.04 -0.59
N THR A 250 -23.40 22.51 -1.83
CA THR A 250 -24.46 23.21 -2.55
C THR A 250 -25.68 22.32 -2.76
N ALA A 251 -25.46 21.10 -3.25
CA ALA A 251 -26.54 20.13 -3.48
C ALA A 251 -27.30 19.80 -2.18
N THR A 252 -26.58 19.66 -1.07
CA THR A 252 -27.16 19.41 0.23
C THR A 252 -27.96 20.61 0.73
N ALA A 253 -27.42 21.84 0.63
CA ALA A 253 -28.12 23.06 1.08
C ALA A 253 -29.43 23.26 0.31
N VAL A 254 -29.41 23.07 -1.02
CA VAL A 254 -30.60 23.14 -1.87
C VAL A 254 -31.65 22.11 -1.47
N PHE A 255 -31.23 20.88 -1.20
CA PHE A 255 -32.14 19.81 -0.79
C PHE A 255 -32.70 20.04 0.64
N ASP A 256 -31.89 20.52 1.57
CA ASP A 256 -32.31 20.85 2.93
C ASP A 256 -33.31 22.04 2.93
N PHE A 257 -33.07 23.05 2.11
CA PHE A 257 -34.02 24.16 1.94
C PHE A 257 -35.37 23.66 1.41
N TYR A 258 -35.38 22.87 0.36
CA TYR A 258 -36.60 22.25 -0.18
C TYR A 258 -37.38 21.48 0.90
N GLU A 259 -36.70 20.70 1.71
CA GLU A 259 -37.34 19.91 2.78
C GLU A 259 -37.87 20.79 3.90
N SER A 260 -37.16 21.86 4.28
CA SER A 260 -37.63 22.80 5.29
C SER A 260 -38.93 23.45 4.88
N VAL A 261 -39.14 23.72 3.58
CA VAL A 261 -40.39 24.25 3.04
C VAL A 261 -41.54 23.24 3.15
N ILE A 262 -41.25 21.93 2.88
CA ILE A 262 -42.25 20.87 3.07
C ILE A 262 -42.58 20.65 4.52
N GLU A 263 -41.61 20.58 5.40
CA GLU A 263 -41.79 20.35 6.84
C GLU A 263 -42.60 21.50 7.51
N ALA A 264 -42.52 22.73 6.98
CA ALA A 264 -43.20 23.88 7.56
C ALA A 264 -44.74 23.71 7.59
N ASP A 265 -45.30 23.06 6.57
CA ASP A 265 -46.79 22.86 6.52
C ASP A 265 -47.17 21.58 5.73
N ILE A 266 -46.54 20.48 6.05
CA ILE A 266 -46.73 19.20 5.33
C ILE A 266 -48.19 18.73 5.29
N LEU A 267 -48.98 19.02 6.30
CA LEU A 267 -50.38 18.60 6.42
C LEU A 267 -51.37 19.45 5.62
N ASN A 268 -51.04 20.71 5.34
CA ASN A 268 -51.88 21.61 4.56
C ASN A 268 -51.30 21.89 3.16
N LEU A 269 -50.22 21.20 2.80
CA LEU A 269 -49.60 21.31 1.51
C LEU A 269 -50.52 20.65 0.44
N THR A 270 -50.99 21.44 -0.52
CA THR A 270 -51.87 20.96 -1.60
C THR A 270 -51.18 20.88 -2.95
N GLY A 271 -50.10 21.67 -3.16
CA GLY A 271 -49.35 21.69 -4.38
C GLY A 271 -47.92 22.21 -4.18
N ILE A 272 -46.98 21.64 -4.92
CA ILE A 272 -45.60 22.10 -4.99
C ILE A 272 -45.02 21.94 -6.39
N GLN A 273 -44.43 23.01 -6.89
CA GLN A 273 -43.65 22.98 -8.14
C GLN A 273 -42.19 23.29 -7.79
N VAL A 274 -41.30 22.43 -8.20
CA VAL A 274 -39.87 22.56 -7.98
C VAL A 274 -39.19 22.82 -9.33
N SER A 275 -38.42 23.90 -9.40
CA SER A 275 -37.62 24.23 -10.59
C SER A 275 -36.19 24.52 -10.19
N LEU A 276 -35.25 23.76 -10.74
CA LEU A 276 -33.81 23.91 -10.51
C LEU A 276 -33.16 24.33 -11.85
N ILE A 277 -32.69 25.56 -11.91
CA ILE A 277 -32.13 26.14 -13.12
C ILE A 277 -30.73 26.70 -12.93
N LYS A 278 -29.99 26.80 -14.03
CA LYS A 278 -28.72 27.50 -14.08
C LYS A 278 -28.99 28.98 -14.39
N ALA A 279 -28.71 29.85 -13.44
CA ALA A 279 -28.71 31.30 -13.60
C ALA A 279 -27.27 31.83 -13.53
N ASP A 280 -27.01 32.95 -12.91
CA ASP A 280 -25.66 33.44 -12.56
C ASP A 280 -24.96 32.53 -11.51
N GLY A 281 -25.64 31.50 -11.08
CA GLY A 281 -25.27 30.43 -10.16
C GLY A 281 -26.26 29.27 -10.28
N LEU A 282 -26.61 28.66 -9.17
CA LEU A 282 -27.68 27.67 -9.06
C LEU A 282 -28.89 28.36 -8.43
N ARG A 283 -30.05 28.29 -9.10
CA ARG A 283 -31.30 28.82 -8.58
C ARG A 283 -32.32 27.71 -8.39
N LEU A 284 -32.79 27.54 -7.16
CA LEU A 284 -33.94 26.72 -6.83
C LEU A 284 -35.16 27.64 -6.68
N SER A 285 -36.21 27.39 -7.45
CA SER A 285 -37.49 28.06 -7.32
C SER A 285 -38.56 27.07 -6.89
N LEU A 286 -39.27 27.41 -5.84
CA LEU A 286 -40.35 26.62 -5.24
C LEU A 286 -41.65 27.42 -5.32
N ASN A 287 -42.66 26.94 -6.07
CA ASN A 287 -44.02 27.46 -6.01
C ASN A 287 -44.83 26.53 -5.12
N VAL A 288 -45.30 27.04 -3.98
CA VAL A 288 -45.91 26.23 -2.92
C VAL A 288 -47.30 26.71 -2.62
N CYS A 289 -48.25 25.79 -2.58
CA CYS A 289 -49.62 26.05 -2.19
C CYS A 289 -49.87 25.44 -0.78
N CYS A 290 -49.81 26.25 0.26
CA CYS A 290 -49.99 25.86 1.66
C CYS A 290 -50.60 27.01 2.47
N LYS A 291 -51.01 26.71 3.69
CA LYS A 291 -51.65 27.70 4.59
C LYS A 291 -50.66 28.47 5.46
N ALA A 292 -49.52 27.87 5.77
CA ALA A 292 -48.52 28.51 6.62
C ALA A 292 -47.82 29.66 5.88
N ASP A 293 -47.43 30.67 6.62
CA ASP A 293 -46.58 31.75 6.10
C ASP A 293 -45.12 31.28 6.07
N LEU A 294 -44.59 31.09 4.87
CA LEU A 294 -43.23 30.62 4.65
C LEU A 294 -42.18 31.74 4.69
N SER A 295 -42.59 33.01 4.91
CA SER A 295 -41.67 34.15 4.99
C SER A 295 -40.66 34.02 6.14
N ALA A 296 -40.99 33.26 7.18
CA ALA A 296 -40.07 32.94 8.28
C ALA A 296 -38.87 32.08 7.88
N LEU A 297 -38.94 31.34 6.76
CA LEU A 297 -37.83 30.51 6.23
C LEU A 297 -36.81 31.37 5.45
N VAL A 298 -37.08 32.63 5.20
CA VAL A 298 -36.27 33.58 4.41
C VAL A 298 -35.14 34.22 5.22
N SER A 299 -34.76 33.70 6.36
CA SER A 299 -33.79 34.30 7.27
C SER A 299 -32.31 34.14 6.88
N GLY A 300 -31.98 33.72 5.62
CA GLY A 300 -30.60 33.54 5.09
C GLY A 300 -30.28 34.43 3.89
N ASP A 301 -29.01 34.78 3.74
CA ASP A 301 -28.51 35.44 2.52
C ASP A 301 -28.80 34.56 1.28
N GLY A 302 -29.43 35.16 0.26
CA GLY A 302 -29.73 34.46 -1.01
C GLY A 302 -31.12 33.80 -1.06
N ILE A 303 -31.97 33.92 -0.03
CA ILE A 303 -33.35 33.39 -0.06
C ILE A 303 -34.33 34.55 -0.20
N ARG A 304 -35.24 34.44 -1.17
CA ARG A 304 -36.33 35.40 -1.36
C ARG A 304 -37.64 34.66 -1.31
N CYS A 305 -38.64 35.30 -0.70
CA CYS A 305 -40.02 34.86 -0.72
C CYS A 305 -40.88 35.97 -1.29
N GLU A 306 -41.61 35.68 -2.34
CA GLU A 306 -42.58 36.57 -2.95
C GLU A 306 -43.96 35.93 -2.80
N LYS A 307 -44.89 36.62 -2.17
CA LYS A 307 -46.29 36.24 -2.17
C LYS A 307 -46.95 36.84 -3.38
N GLU A 308 -47.55 35.99 -4.21
CA GLU A 308 -48.52 36.49 -5.22
C GLU A 308 -49.80 36.89 -4.52
N ASP A 309 -50.51 37.91 -5.09
CA ASP A 309 -51.75 38.48 -4.53
C ASP A 309 -52.91 37.46 -4.41
N ASP A 310 -52.82 36.28 -5.02
CA ASP A 310 -53.70 35.16 -4.75
C ASP A 310 -53.16 34.37 -3.56
N GLU A 311 -53.81 34.48 -2.43
CA GLU A 311 -53.41 33.99 -1.09
C GLU A 311 -53.01 32.50 -0.98
N GLU A 312 -53.10 31.70 -2.05
CA GLU A 312 -52.85 30.26 -2.06
C GLU A 312 -51.41 29.89 -2.49
N TYR A 313 -50.69 30.76 -3.23
CA TYR A 313 -49.36 30.45 -3.77
C TYR A 313 -48.27 31.35 -3.18
N GLN A 314 -47.21 30.71 -2.75
CA GLN A 314 -46.00 31.39 -2.28
C GLN A 314 -44.83 30.96 -3.17
N HIS A 315 -44.10 31.92 -3.68
CA HIS A 315 -42.92 31.70 -4.52
C HIS A 315 -41.66 31.94 -3.70
N LEU A 316 -40.86 30.88 -3.50
CA LEU A 316 -39.59 30.94 -2.80
C LEU A 316 -38.45 30.72 -3.78
N VAL A 317 -37.42 31.53 -3.68
CA VAL A 317 -36.22 31.46 -4.48
C VAL A 317 -35.00 31.33 -3.59
N PHE A 318 -34.17 30.33 -3.86
CA PHE A 318 -32.89 30.14 -3.22
C PHE A 318 -31.81 30.28 -4.30
N GLU A 319 -30.84 31.19 -4.15
CA GLU A 319 -29.74 31.48 -5.08
C GLU A 319 -28.38 31.12 -4.52
#